data_f8268e33fcf4b1112825e9404643eccd
#
_entry.id   f8268e33fcf4b1112825e9404643eccd
#
_cell.length_a   1.000
_cell.length_b   1.000
_cell.length_c   1.000
_cell.angle_alpha   90.00
_cell.angle_beta   90.00
_cell.angle_gamma   90.00
#
_symmetry.space_group_name_H-M   'P 1'
#
loop_
_entity.id
_entity.type
_entity.pdbx_description
1 polymer ?
#
loop_
_entity_poly.entity_id
_entity_poly.type
_entity_poly.pdbx_seq_one_letter_code
_entity_poly.pdbx_strand_id
1 'polypeptide(L)'
;DGKRTKIGIKYYRITGKTDHKEPYSYEKAMDKAAEHAGNFMFNREKHIEYLSTVMDRKPIVVAPYDAELFGHWWFEGPDWINFLFRKIAFDQKTISLITPMEYLEMYPVNQVSTPSLSSWGYKGYHEYWLNESNDWIYRHLHKAAERMVELAKAYSRIHENSLQNRA
;
A
#
# COMPACT_ATOMS: atom_id res chain seq x y z
N ASP A 1 4.51 36.15 12.39
CA ASP A 1 5.87 35.75 11.96
C ASP A 1 5.94 35.15 10.53
N GLY A 2 4.83 34.98 9.80
CA GLY A 2 4.83 34.46 8.42
C GLY A 2 5.38 33.05 8.23
N LYS A 3 5.70 32.33 9.30
CA LYS A 3 6.19 30.96 9.23
C LYS A 3 5.07 30.00 8.85
N ARG A 4 5.22 29.28 7.73
CA ARG A 4 4.32 28.18 7.38
C ARG A 4 4.58 27.02 8.34
N THR A 5 3.56 26.63 9.09
CA THR A 5 3.60 25.48 9.99
C THR A 5 2.71 24.38 9.44
N LYS A 6 3.20 23.15 9.39
CA LYS A 6 2.39 21.99 9.03
C LYS A 6 1.50 21.64 10.22
N ILE A 7 0.20 21.76 10.07
CA ILE A 7 -0.78 21.55 11.15
C ILE A 7 -1.76 20.41 10.87
N GLY A 8 -1.52 19.60 9.83
CA GLY A 8 -2.36 18.45 9.48
C GLY A 8 -3.72 18.80 8.86
N ILE A 9 -3.99 20.07 8.61
CA ILE A 9 -5.23 20.54 7.96
C ILE A 9 -4.93 20.89 6.50
N LYS A 10 -5.78 20.42 5.59
CA LYS A 10 -5.68 20.74 4.18
C LYS A 10 -6.41 22.04 3.85
N TYR A 11 -5.66 23.10 3.56
CA TYR A 11 -6.23 24.41 3.22
C TYR A 11 -6.55 24.60 1.75
N TYR A 12 -5.76 23.96 0.88
CA TYR A 12 -5.83 24.20 -0.56
C TYR A 12 -6.05 22.90 -1.31
N ARG A 13 -6.79 22.97 -2.40
CA ARG A 13 -6.89 21.88 -3.36
C ARG A 13 -5.58 21.74 -4.14
N ILE A 14 -5.40 20.62 -4.81
CA ILE A 14 -4.27 20.41 -5.72
C ILE A 14 -4.51 21.22 -6.99
N THR A 15 -3.67 22.22 -7.21
CA THR A 15 -3.73 23.13 -8.38
C THR A 15 -2.45 23.09 -9.22
N GLY A 16 -1.57 22.10 -8.97
CA GLY A 16 -0.28 21.97 -9.63
C GLY A 16 0.78 22.94 -9.08
N LYS A 17 1.86 23.14 -9.83
CA LYS A 17 2.97 24.03 -9.46
C LYS A 17 2.62 25.50 -9.81
N THR A 18 1.84 26.13 -8.98
CA THR A 18 1.41 27.52 -9.15
C THR A 18 1.30 28.20 -7.79
N ASP A 19 1.51 29.51 -7.73
CA ASP A 19 1.29 30.33 -6.54
C ASP A 19 -0.20 30.66 -6.32
N HIS A 20 -1.02 30.51 -7.36
CA HIS A 20 -2.46 30.67 -7.28
C HIS A 20 -3.10 29.40 -6.73
N LYS A 21 -3.26 29.33 -5.41
CA LYS A 21 -3.91 28.23 -4.72
C LYS A 21 -5.38 28.51 -4.49
N GLU A 22 -6.23 27.56 -4.85
CA GLU A 22 -7.66 27.64 -4.55
C GLU A 22 -7.98 26.94 -3.22
N PRO A 23 -8.98 27.46 -2.49
CA PRO A 23 -9.39 26.83 -1.23
C PRO A 23 -9.82 25.39 -1.41
N TYR A 24 -9.53 24.59 -0.40
CA TYR A 24 -10.00 23.20 -0.33
C TYR A 24 -11.52 23.17 -0.10
N SER A 25 -12.23 22.40 -0.89
CA SER A 25 -13.64 22.10 -0.72
C SER A 25 -13.79 20.60 -0.46
N TYR A 26 -14.22 20.24 0.73
CA TYR A 26 -14.44 18.85 1.12
C TYR A 26 -15.44 18.15 0.20
N GLU A 27 -16.58 18.77 -0.06
CA GLU A 27 -17.62 18.24 -0.93
C GLU A 27 -17.09 17.90 -2.32
N LYS A 28 -16.43 18.86 -2.98
CA LYS A 28 -15.83 18.63 -4.30
C LYS A 28 -14.73 17.58 -4.28
N ALA A 29 -13.99 17.46 -3.19
CA ALA A 29 -12.96 16.45 -3.04
C ALA A 29 -13.58 15.05 -2.90
N MET A 30 -14.70 14.92 -2.18
CA MET A 30 -15.44 13.66 -2.05
C MET A 30 -16.06 13.23 -3.38
N ASP A 31 -16.66 14.15 -4.12
CA ASP A 31 -17.17 13.89 -5.47
C ASP A 31 -16.07 13.36 -6.39
N LYS A 32 -14.90 14.00 -6.34
CA LYS A 32 -13.75 13.57 -7.15
C LYS A 32 -13.17 12.24 -6.70
N ALA A 33 -13.12 11.97 -5.41
CA ALA A 33 -12.69 10.66 -4.88
C ALA A 33 -13.66 9.55 -5.32
N ALA A 34 -14.96 9.81 -5.29
CA ALA A 34 -15.99 8.87 -5.75
C ALA A 34 -15.90 8.63 -7.27
N GLU A 35 -15.66 9.67 -8.06
CA GLU A 35 -15.45 9.58 -9.52
C GLU A 35 -14.21 8.72 -9.82
N HIS A 36 -13.09 8.98 -9.14
CA HIS A 36 -11.85 8.23 -9.34
C HIS A 36 -12.00 6.76 -8.90
N ALA A 37 -12.73 6.49 -7.82
CA ALA A 37 -13.04 5.12 -7.38
C ALA A 37 -13.87 4.38 -8.44
N GLY A 38 -14.86 5.05 -9.03
CA GLY A 38 -15.66 4.51 -10.13
C GLY A 38 -14.84 4.21 -11.38
N ASN A 39 -13.94 5.12 -11.75
CA ASN A 39 -13.02 4.92 -12.87
C ASN A 39 -12.06 3.74 -12.63
N PHE A 40 -11.50 3.64 -11.43
CA PHE A 40 -10.64 2.51 -11.07
C PHE A 40 -11.41 1.19 -11.17
N MET A 41 -12.61 1.11 -10.58
CA MET A 41 -13.48 -0.06 -10.63
C MET A 41 -13.77 -0.47 -12.08
N PHE A 42 -14.26 0.47 -12.91
CA PHE A 42 -14.57 0.21 -14.32
C PHE A 42 -13.38 -0.36 -15.08
N ASN A 43 -12.17 0.19 -14.89
CA ASN A 43 -10.98 -0.33 -15.54
C ASN A 43 -10.62 -1.74 -15.06
N ARG A 44 -10.89 -2.08 -13.78
CA ARG A 44 -10.69 -3.46 -13.30
C ARG A 44 -11.72 -4.42 -13.84
N GLU A 45 -12.99 -4.01 -13.98
CA GLU A 45 -14.00 -4.80 -14.66
C GLU A 45 -13.56 -5.16 -16.08
N LYS A 46 -13.17 -4.17 -16.89
CA LYS A 46 -12.71 -4.39 -18.26
C LYS A 46 -11.46 -5.27 -18.34
N HIS A 47 -10.55 -5.12 -17.39
CA HIS A 47 -9.36 -5.93 -17.31
C HIS A 47 -9.70 -7.40 -16.98
N ILE A 48 -10.56 -7.62 -16.00
CA ILE A 48 -11.03 -8.97 -15.62
C ILE A 48 -11.84 -9.62 -16.74
N GLU A 49 -12.74 -8.88 -17.39
CA GLU A 49 -13.48 -9.35 -18.57
C GLU A 49 -12.52 -9.87 -19.65
N TYR A 50 -11.51 -9.08 -20.01
CA TYR A 50 -10.51 -9.48 -20.99
C TYR A 50 -9.70 -10.70 -20.52
N LEU A 51 -9.15 -10.69 -19.32
CA LEU A 51 -8.35 -11.79 -18.79
C LEU A 51 -9.14 -13.09 -18.73
N SER A 52 -10.45 -13.03 -18.43
CA SER A 52 -11.33 -14.19 -18.41
C SER A 52 -11.49 -14.86 -19.78
N THR A 53 -11.16 -14.17 -20.87
CA THR A 53 -11.19 -14.77 -22.23
C THR A 53 -9.92 -15.52 -22.60
N VAL A 54 -8.81 -15.27 -21.89
CA VAL A 54 -7.48 -15.80 -22.20
C VAL A 54 -6.88 -16.70 -21.11
N MET A 55 -7.51 -16.75 -19.94
CA MET A 55 -7.07 -17.58 -18.82
C MET A 55 -8.00 -18.79 -18.64
N ASP A 56 -7.43 -19.91 -18.20
CA ASP A 56 -8.13 -21.17 -17.89
C ASP A 56 -8.82 -21.18 -16.52
N ARG A 57 -8.70 -20.08 -15.77
CA ARG A 57 -9.23 -19.89 -14.40
C ARG A 57 -9.68 -18.46 -14.19
N LYS A 58 -10.40 -18.22 -13.08
CA LYS A 58 -10.78 -16.84 -12.72
C LYS A 58 -9.53 -16.00 -12.49
N PRO A 59 -9.37 -14.89 -13.20
CA PRO A 59 -8.21 -14.02 -13.01
C PRO A 59 -8.27 -13.26 -11.69
N ILE A 60 -7.11 -12.90 -11.17
CA ILE A 60 -6.95 -11.96 -10.07
C ILE A 60 -6.12 -10.77 -10.55
N VAL A 61 -6.51 -9.57 -10.18
CA VAL A 61 -5.72 -8.35 -10.36
C VAL A 61 -5.29 -7.86 -9.00
N VAL A 62 -3.98 -7.85 -8.76
CA VAL A 62 -3.38 -7.35 -7.53
C VAL A 62 -2.99 -5.89 -7.75
N ALA A 63 -3.46 -5.00 -6.87
CA ALA A 63 -3.12 -3.58 -6.87
C ALA A 63 -2.40 -3.25 -5.55
N PRO A 64 -1.07 -3.39 -5.49
CA PRO A 64 -0.29 -3.10 -4.31
C PRO A 64 -0.16 -1.58 -4.13
N TYR A 65 -0.42 -1.12 -2.92
CA TYR A 65 -0.25 0.27 -2.51
C TYR A 65 0.40 0.32 -1.13
N ASP A 66 1.27 1.29 -0.93
CA ASP A 66 1.81 1.60 0.40
C ASP A 66 0.67 2.08 1.31
N ALA A 67 0.58 1.52 2.52
CA ALA A 67 -0.51 1.84 3.45
C ALA A 67 -0.50 3.33 3.86
N GLU A 68 0.67 3.92 4.01
CA GLU A 68 0.84 5.33 4.36
C GLU A 68 0.39 6.30 3.26
N LEU A 69 0.21 5.83 2.01
CA LEU A 69 -0.38 6.65 0.97
C LEU A 69 -1.76 7.17 1.41
N PHE A 70 -2.55 6.30 2.04
CA PHE A 70 -3.94 6.58 2.39
C PHE A 70 -4.04 7.39 3.70
N GLY A 71 -4.26 8.71 3.56
CA GLY A 71 -4.40 9.64 4.67
C GLY A 71 -3.12 10.38 5.04
N HIS A 72 -1.93 9.83 4.80
CA HIS A 72 -0.66 10.51 5.06
C HIS A 72 -0.17 11.31 3.84
N TRP A 73 -0.01 10.64 2.70
CA TRP A 73 0.40 11.30 1.44
C TRP A 73 -0.79 11.77 0.61
N TRP A 74 -1.88 11.06 0.66
CA TRP A 74 -3.11 11.37 -0.04
C TRP A 74 -4.24 11.56 0.97
N PHE A 75 -4.62 12.81 1.21
CA PHE A 75 -5.57 13.20 2.25
C PHE A 75 -6.93 12.50 2.10
N GLU A 76 -7.45 12.39 0.87
CA GLU A 76 -8.73 11.75 0.56
C GLU A 76 -8.59 10.22 0.30
N GLY A 77 -7.42 9.66 0.50
CA GLY A 77 -7.15 8.23 0.25
C GLY A 77 -8.10 7.27 0.99
N PRO A 78 -8.35 7.45 2.29
CA PRO A 78 -9.31 6.62 3.03
C PRO A 78 -10.73 6.69 2.45
N ASP A 79 -11.18 7.88 2.05
CA ASP A 79 -12.50 8.07 1.44
C ASP A 79 -12.57 7.39 0.07
N TRP A 80 -11.49 7.48 -0.73
CA TRP A 80 -11.41 6.79 -2.01
C TRP A 80 -11.53 5.27 -1.85
N ILE A 81 -10.86 4.66 -0.85
CA ILE A 81 -10.99 3.21 -0.56
C ILE A 81 -12.43 2.89 -0.16
N ASN A 82 -13.04 3.70 0.70
CA ASN A 82 -14.42 3.52 1.12
C ASN A 82 -15.37 3.55 -0.08
N PHE A 83 -15.25 4.55 -0.97
CA PHE A 83 -16.04 4.61 -2.18
C PHE A 83 -15.80 3.41 -3.10
N LEU A 84 -14.53 3.01 -3.29
CA LEU A 84 -14.18 1.87 -4.13
C LEU A 84 -14.82 0.58 -3.63
N PHE A 85 -14.71 0.28 -2.35
CA PHE A 85 -15.27 -0.95 -1.77
C PHE A 85 -16.79 -0.97 -1.87
N ARG A 86 -17.43 0.14 -1.58
CA ARG A 86 -18.90 0.26 -1.72
C ARG A 86 -19.36 0.11 -3.17
N LYS A 87 -18.67 0.74 -4.11
CA LYS A 87 -18.98 0.59 -5.55
C LYS A 87 -18.80 -0.85 -6.03
N ILE A 88 -17.71 -1.50 -5.63
CA ILE A 88 -17.51 -2.93 -5.98
C ILE A 88 -18.63 -3.79 -5.41
N ALA A 89 -19.08 -3.52 -4.19
CA ALA A 89 -20.11 -4.31 -3.53
C ALA A 89 -21.53 -4.09 -4.08
N PHE A 90 -21.84 -2.88 -4.56
CA PHE A 90 -23.22 -2.49 -4.84
C PHE A 90 -23.49 -2.09 -6.29
N ASP A 91 -22.51 -1.55 -7.02
CA ASP A 91 -22.72 -0.91 -8.31
C ASP A 91 -22.50 -1.87 -9.50
N GLN A 92 -21.92 -3.04 -9.27
CA GLN A 92 -21.56 -4.01 -10.33
C GLN A 92 -21.62 -5.48 -9.82
N LYS A 93 -21.40 -6.46 -10.73
CA LYS A 93 -21.39 -7.89 -10.41
C LYS A 93 -20.26 -8.68 -11.10
N THR A 94 -19.38 -7.99 -11.80
CA THR A 94 -18.30 -8.61 -12.60
C THR A 94 -17.10 -8.99 -11.74
N ILE A 95 -16.75 -8.13 -10.78
CA ILE A 95 -15.59 -8.31 -9.91
C ILE A 95 -15.99 -8.39 -8.43
N SER A 96 -15.18 -9.07 -7.64
CA SER A 96 -15.32 -9.15 -6.19
C SER A 96 -13.96 -8.90 -5.53
N LEU A 97 -14.01 -8.37 -4.31
CA LEU A 97 -12.81 -8.25 -3.49
C LEU A 97 -12.42 -9.62 -2.97
N ILE A 98 -11.13 -9.89 -2.99
CA ILE A 98 -10.55 -11.15 -2.50
C ILE A 98 -9.14 -10.86 -1.97
N THR A 99 -8.72 -11.61 -0.97
CA THR A 99 -7.33 -11.59 -0.52
C THR A 99 -6.47 -12.56 -1.35
N PRO A 100 -5.15 -12.33 -1.45
CA PRO A 100 -4.26 -13.31 -2.09
C PRO A 100 -4.34 -14.70 -1.48
N MET A 101 -4.55 -14.82 -0.17
CA MET A 101 -4.68 -16.11 0.51
C MET A 101 -5.93 -16.88 0.07
N GLU A 102 -7.09 -16.22 0.07
CA GLU A 102 -8.34 -16.83 -0.43
C GLU A 102 -8.21 -17.28 -1.89
N TYR A 103 -7.50 -16.51 -2.73
CA TYR A 103 -7.24 -16.93 -4.11
C TYR A 103 -6.34 -18.18 -4.18
N LEU A 104 -5.31 -18.27 -3.35
CA LEU A 104 -4.43 -19.44 -3.29
C LEU A 104 -5.15 -20.69 -2.73
N GLU A 105 -6.13 -20.53 -1.86
CA GLU A 105 -6.99 -21.61 -1.40
C GLU A 105 -7.87 -22.16 -2.54
N MET A 106 -8.41 -21.26 -3.37
CA MET A 106 -9.20 -21.69 -4.55
C MET A 106 -8.33 -22.31 -5.65
N TYR A 107 -7.12 -21.81 -5.82
CA TYR A 107 -6.18 -22.26 -6.86
C TYR A 107 -4.81 -22.55 -6.24
N PRO A 108 -4.63 -23.72 -5.59
CA PRO A 108 -3.39 -24.03 -4.86
C PRO A 108 -2.18 -24.28 -5.77
N VAL A 109 -2.42 -24.62 -7.05
CA VAL A 109 -1.36 -24.83 -8.05
C VAL A 109 -1.25 -23.60 -8.95
N ASN A 110 -0.16 -22.90 -8.81
CA ASN A 110 0.12 -21.67 -9.55
C ASN A 110 1.50 -21.70 -10.21
N GLN A 111 1.70 -20.89 -11.21
CA GLN A 111 3.01 -20.70 -11.84
C GLN A 111 3.97 -20.08 -10.81
N VAL A 112 5.14 -20.69 -10.68
CA VAL A 112 6.24 -20.15 -9.87
C VAL A 112 7.17 -19.34 -10.75
N SER A 113 7.54 -18.16 -10.31
CA SER A 113 8.50 -17.29 -10.99
C SER A 113 9.50 -16.70 -10.01
N THR A 114 10.69 -16.44 -10.48
CA THR A 114 11.71 -15.69 -9.75
C THR A 114 11.78 -14.28 -10.35
N PRO A 115 11.33 -13.24 -9.60
CA PRO A 115 11.40 -11.88 -10.09
C PRO A 115 12.86 -11.43 -10.23
N SER A 116 13.12 -10.50 -11.15
CA SER A 116 14.42 -9.84 -11.24
C SER A 116 14.73 -9.07 -9.96
N LEU A 117 16.03 -8.98 -9.62
CA LEU A 117 16.50 -8.13 -8.54
C LEU A 117 16.12 -6.67 -8.83
N SER A 118 15.22 -6.12 -8.05
CA SER A 118 14.69 -4.77 -8.26
C SER A 118 14.16 -4.19 -6.96
N SER A 119 13.97 -2.87 -6.96
CA SER A 119 13.31 -2.15 -5.88
C SER A 119 12.56 -0.94 -6.44
N TRP A 120 11.82 -0.23 -5.59
CA TRP A 120 11.21 1.06 -5.96
C TRP A 120 12.19 2.24 -5.84
N GLY A 121 13.43 2.00 -5.44
CA GLY A 121 14.48 2.99 -5.28
C GLY A 121 15.08 3.48 -6.59
N TYR A 122 16.21 4.20 -6.48
CA TYR A 122 16.89 4.81 -7.61
C TYR A 122 17.17 3.82 -8.74
N LYS A 123 16.73 4.16 -9.93
CA LYS A 123 16.81 3.32 -11.15
C LYS A 123 16.21 1.92 -11.04
N GLY A 124 15.40 1.65 -10.00
CA GLY A 124 14.83 0.34 -9.73
C GLY A 124 15.77 -0.64 -9.02
N TYR A 125 16.89 -0.17 -8.48
CA TYR A 125 17.90 -0.98 -7.80
C TYR A 125 18.03 -0.61 -6.32
N HIS A 126 19.05 -1.16 -5.64
CA HIS A 126 19.19 -1.13 -4.18
C HIS A 126 20.20 -0.10 -3.65
N GLU A 127 20.73 0.79 -4.48
CA GLU A 127 21.84 1.67 -4.12
C GLU A 127 21.56 2.56 -2.90
N TYR A 128 20.30 2.92 -2.63
CA TYR A 128 19.97 3.68 -1.42
C TYR A 128 20.11 2.85 -0.15
N TRP A 129 19.83 1.56 -0.22
CA TRP A 129 19.83 0.67 0.95
C TRP A 129 21.15 -0.08 1.10
N LEU A 130 21.88 -0.33 0.00
CA LEU A 130 23.12 -1.08 0.01
C LEU A 130 24.11 -0.50 -0.99
N ASN A 131 25.15 0.12 -0.46
CA ASN A 131 26.27 0.68 -1.19
C ASN A 131 27.51 0.73 -0.29
N GLU A 132 28.69 1.08 -0.84
CA GLU A 132 29.96 1.10 -0.13
C GLU A 132 29.99 2.03 1.11
N SER A 133 29.09 3.02 1.18
CA SER A 133 29.03 3.92 2.33
C SER A 133 28.17 3.40 3.49
N ASN A 134 27.31 2.42 3.27
CA ASN A 134 26.36 1.94 4.27
C ASN A 134 26.34 0.41 4.48
N ASP A 135 27.10 -0.37 3.71
CA ASP A 135 27.14 -1.84 3.80
C ASP A 135 27.61 -2.32 5.18
N TRP A 136 28.49 -1.57 5.84
CA TRP A 136 29.00 -1.87 7.18
C TRP A 136 27.90 -1.94 8.25
N ILE A 137 26.76 -1.29 8.03
CA ILE A 137 25.62 -1.27 8.96
C ILE A 137 24.99 -2.65 9.07
N TYR A 138 24.92 -3.41 7.97
CA TYR A 138 24.15 -4.67 7.89
C TYR A 138 24.68 -5.75 8.82
N ARG A 139 25.99 -5.86 9.01
CA ARG A 139 26.56 -6.80 9.99
C ARG A 139 26.07 -6.55 11.41
N HIS A 140 25.87 -5.30 11.79
CA HIS A 140 25.34 -4.92 13.09
C HIS A 140 23.84 -5.19 13.20
N LEU A 141 23.09 -4.93 12.15
CA LEU A 141 21.65 -5.27 12.07
C LEU A 141 21.42 -6.78 12.18
N HIS A 142 22.19 -7.57 11.45
CA HIS A 142 22.07 -9.04 11.51
C HIS A 142 22.39 -9.53 12.93
N LYS A 143 23.45 -9.02 13.56
CA LYS A 143 23.80 -9.40 14.92
C LYS A 143 22.76 -8.98 15.95
N ALA A 144 22.17 -7.81 15.77
CA ALA A 144 21.06 -7.33 16.61
C ALA A 144 19.81 -8.23 16.43
N ALA A 145 19.48 -8.62 15.22
CA ALA A 145 18.38 -9.53 14.93
C ALA A 145 18.58 -10.93 15.56
N GLU A 146 19.77 -11.51 15.43
CA GLU A 146 20.12 -12.77 16.09
C GLU A 146 19.90 -12.67 17.60
N ARG A 147 20.47 -11.63 18.23
CA ARG A 147 20.34 -11.38 19.66
C ARG A 147 18.88 -11.19 20.09
N MET A 148 18.10 -10.45 19.31
CA MET A 148 16.68 -10.26 19.57
C MET A 148 15.95 -11.62 19.59
N VAL A 149 16.19 -12.48 18.61
CA VAL A 149 15.57 -13.81 18.54
C VAL A 149 15.99 -14.69 19.73
N GLU A 150 17.27 -14.66 20.13
CA GLU A 150 17.77 -15.37 21.32
C GLU A 150 17.06 -14.91 22.59
N LEU A 151 16.94 -13.59 22.79
CA LEU A 151 16.28 -13.02 23.95
C LEU A 151 14.77 -13.32 23.95
N ALA A 152 14.09 -13.18 22.82
CA ALA A 152 12.68 -13.51 22.70
C ALA A 152 12.41 -15.00 23.03
N LYS A 153 13.27 -15.90 22.58
CA LYS A 153 13.17 -17.33 22.92
C LYS A 153 13.45 -17.59 24.40
N ALA A 154 14.47 -16.96 24.97
CA ALA A 154 14.86 -17.16 26.38
C ALA A 154 13.77 -16.64 27.34
N TYR A 155 13.10 -15.56 27.01
CA TYR A 155 12.10 -14.90 27.86
C TYR A 155 10.65 -15.14 27.44
N SER A 156 10.40 -15.95 26.43
CA SER A 156 9.04 -16.23 25.91
C SER A 156 8.06 -16.81 26.95
N ARG A 157 8.56 -17.39 28.02
CA ARG A 157 7.78 -18.04 29.11
C ARG A 157 7.65 -17.18 30.37
N ILE A 158 8.24 -15.99 30.39
CA ILE A 158 8.15 -15.10 31.55
C ILE A 158 6.87 -14.28 31.41
N HIS A 159 5.92 -14.48 32.33
CA HIS A 159 4.64 -13.74 32.37
C HIS A 159 4.76 -12.24 32.72
N GLU A 160 5.95 -11.71 32.84
CA GLU A 160 6.18 -10.27 32.98
C GLU A 160 6.20 -9.60 31.60
N ASN A 161 5.06 -9.06 31.23
CA ASN A 161 4.82 -8.33 29.96
C ASN A 161 5.81 -7.20 29.65
N SER A 162 6.62 -6.76 30.61
CA SER A 162 7.51 -5.59 30.45
C SER A 162 8.74 -5.87 29.57
N LEU A 163 9.27 -7.09 29.57
CA LEU A 163 10.45 -7.46 28.77
C LEU A 163 10.09 -7.97 27.37
N GLN A 164 8.96 -8.67 27.24
CA GLN A 164 8.43 -9.08 25.93
C GLN A 164 8.05 -7.88 25.06
N ASN A 165 7.55 -6.81 25.67
CA ASN A 165 7.19 -5.58 24.94
C ASN A 165 8.39 -4.71 24.59
N ARG A 166 9.60 -5.07 25.00
CA ARG A 166 10.86 -4.35 24.71
C ARG A 166 11.81 -5.11 23.77
N ALA A 167 11.49 -6.31 23.43
CA ALA A 167 12.21 -7.14 22.45
C ALA A 167 11.55 -7.08 21.07
#